data_8d3a6cd8db4ca2b092ec9615e5007036
#
_entry.id   8d3a6cd8db4ca2b092ec9615e5007036
#
_cell.length_a   1.000
_cell.length_b   1.000
_cell.length_c   1.000
_cell.angle_alpha   90.00
_cell.angle_beta   90.00
_cell.angle_gamma   90.00
#
_symmetry.space_group_name_H-M   'P 1'
#
loop_
_entity.id
_entity.type
_entity.pdbx_description
1 polymer ?
#
loop_
_entity_poly.entity_id
_entity_poly.type
_entity_poly.pdbx_seq_one_letter_code
_entity_poly.pdbx_strand_id
1 'polypeptide(L)'
;MLMHFDSERPVFLQVAEKMEDAILTGAFEEEQQVPSTTELSVSCKINPATALKGINLLVEDGILYKKRGVGMFVCTGAVEKIRSKRRMAF
;
A
#
# COMPACT_ATOMS: atom_id res chain seq x y z
N MET A 1 12.58 1.50 0.70
CA MET A 1 11.86 0.80 -0.38
C MET A 1 12.11 1.56 -1.69
N LEU A 2 12.76 0.89 -2.65
CA LEU A 2 12.99 1.48 -3.97
C LEU A 2 11.88 1.01 -4.91
N MET A 3 11.23 1.98 -5.57
CA MET A 3 10.16 1.69 -6.50
C MET A 3 10.47 2.33 -7.84
N HIS A 4 10.27 1.58 -8.90
CA HIS A 4 10.29 2.11 -10.27
C HIS A 4 8.84 2.27 -10.72
N PHE A 5 8.50 3.45 -11.20
CA PHE A 5 7.14 3.75 -11.62
C PHE A 5 7.06 3.86 -13.14
N ASP A 6 6.02 3.22 -13.67
CA ASP A 6 5.67 3.30 -15.08
C ASP A 6 5.07 4.68 -15.35
N SER A 7 5.58 5.40 -16.35
CA SER A 7 5.10 6.74 -16.67
C SER A 7 3.71 6.75 -17.33
N GLU A 8 3.24 5.60 -17.83
CA GLU A 8 1.95 5.51 -18.53
C GLU A 8 0.77 5.25 -17.60
N ARG A 9 1.03 4.93 -16.32
CA ARG A 9 -0.01 4.62 -15.36
C ARG A 9 0.05 5.59 -14.18
N PRO A 10 -1.09 5.93 -13.57
CA PRO A 10 -1.09 6.81 -12.40
C PRO A 10 -0.19 6.28 -11.30
N VAL A 11 0.69 7.14 -10.77
CA VAL A 11 1.66 6.75 -9.76
C VAL A 11 0.98 6.23 -8.49
N PHE A 12 -0.15 6.84 -8.09
CA PHE A 12 -0.83 6.43 -6.86
C PHE A 12 -1.34 4.98 -6.93
N LEU A 13 -1.76 4.52 -8.12
CA LEU A 13 -2.16 3.12 -8.31
C LEU A 13 -0.95 2.19 -8.16
N GLN A 14 0.19 2.61 -8.70
CA GLN A 14 1.41 1.82 -8.60
C GLN A 14 1.93 1.75 -7.17
N VAL A 15 1.77 2.82 -6.39
CA VAL A 15 2.10 2.82 -4.96
C VAL A 15 1.28 1.74 -4.24
N ALA A 16 -0.04 1.71 -4.48
CA ALA A 16 -0.92 0.72 -3.88
C ALA A 16 -0.52 -0.70 -4.29
N GLU A 17 -0.26 -0.93 -5.58
CA GLU A 17 0.15 -2.24 -6.09
C GLU A 17 1.47 -2.72 -5.48
N LYS A 18 2.45 -1.83 -5.36
CA LYS A 18 3.75 -2.19 -4.79
C LYS A 18 3.63 -2.52 -3.30
N MET A 19 2.77 -1.82 -2.58
CA MET A 19 2.48 -2.15 -1.19
C MET A 19 1.81 -3.51 -1.08
N GLU A 20 0.85 -3.80 -1.97
CA GLU A 20 0.21 -5.12 -2.04
C GLU A 20 1.24 -6.22 -2.30
N ASP A 21 2.16 -5.99 -3.25
CA ASP A 21 3.22 -6.96 -3.55
C ASP A 21 4.07 -7.23 -2.31
N ALA A 22 4.42 -6.19 -1.55
CA ALA A 22 5.21 -6.34 -0.33
C ALA A 22 4.46 -7.16 0.73
N ILE A 23 3.16 -6.99 0.82
CA ILE A 23 2.32 -7.78 1.74
C ILE A 23 2.26 -9.24 1.27
N LEU A 24 2.06 -9.47 -0.02
CA LEU A 24 1.98 -10.82 -0.58
C LEU A 24 3.30 -11.60 -0.43
N THR A 25 4.43 -10.92 -0.51
CA THR A 25 5.75 -11.56 -0.39
C THR A 25 6.20 -11.72 1.05
N GLY A 26 5.45 -11.18 2.02
CA GLY A 26 5.79 -11.26 3.43
C GLY A 26 6.72 -10.17 3.93
N ALA A 27 7.05 -9.19 3.08
CA ALA A 27 7.86 -8.04 3.52
C ALA A 27 7.13 -7.25 4.61
N PHE A 28 5.80 -7.17 4.50
CA PHE A 28 4.93 -6.65 5.56
C PHE A 28 3.91 -7.72 5.92
N GLU A 29 4.00 -8.25 7.12
CA GLU A 29 3.06 -9.28 7.60
C GLU A 29 1.76 -8.66 8.08
N GLU A 30 0.72 -9.48 8.21
CA GLU A 30 -0.55 -9.03 8.77
C GLU A 30 -0.33 -8.51 10.19
N GLU A 31 -0.98 -7.41 10.54
CA GLU A 31 -0.85 -6.67 11.79
C GLU A 31 0.48 -5.95 11.98
N GLN A 32 1.37 -6.01 11.00
CA GLN A 32 2.64 -5.27 11.04
C GLN A 32 2.43 -3.83 10.62
N GLN A 33 3.15 -2.91 11.24
CA GLN A 33 3.13 -1.49 10.87
C GLN A 33 3.87 -1.30 9.55
N VAL A 34 3.26 -0.52 8.65
CA VAL A 34 3.87 -0.13 7.38
C VAL A 34 4.44 1.28 7.49
N PRO A 35 5.33 1.69 6.55
CA PRO A 35 5.85 3.05 6.55
C PRO A 35 4.72 4.09 6.47
N SER A 36 4.92 5.23 7.11
CA SER A 36 3.96 6.34 7.02
C SER A 36 3.93 6.91 5.61
N THR A 37 2.87 7.67 5.30
CA THR A 37 2.77 8.37 4.02
C THR A 37 3.98 9.26 3.77
N THR A 38 4.45 9.97 4.80
CA THR A 38 5.63 10.82 4.69
C THR A 38 6.87 9.99 4.38
N GLU A 39 7.07 8.89 5.09
CA GLU A 39 8.21 8.00 4.84
C GLU A 39 8.18 7.43 3.42
N LEU A 40 7.00 7.04 2.94
CA LEU A 40 6.85 6.55 1.58
C LEU A 40 7.18 7.63 0.55
N SER A 41 6.70 8.86 0.77
CA SER A 41 6.95 9.94 -0.18
C SER A 41 8.45 10.24 -0.29
N VAL A 42 9.17 10.20 0.81
CA VAL A 42 10.62 10.43 0.83
C VAL A 42 11.35 9.26 0.17
N SER A 43 11.03 8.03 0.57
CA SER A 43 11.71 6.83 0.06
C SER A 43 11.49 6.60 -1.43
N CYS A 44 10.28 6.89 -1.91
CA CYS A 44 9.93 6.68 -3.31
C CYS A 44 10.12 7.94 -4.16
N LYS A 45 10.49 9.06 -3.55
CA LYS A 45 10.68 10.35 -4.21
C LYS A 45 9.44 10.77 -4.99
N ILE A 46 8.29 10.70 -4.33
CA ILE A 46 6.99 11.08 -4.90
C ILE A 46 6.32 12.15 -4.03
N ASN A 47 5.34 12.82 -4.62
CA ASN A 47 4.55 13.82 -3.91
C ASN A 47 3.81 13.16 -2.75
N PRO A 48 3.82 13.75 -1.52
CA PRO A 48 3.09 13.19 -0.38
C PRO A 48 1.60 12.97 -0.64
N ALA A 49 0.96 13.86 -1.41
CA ALA A 49 -0.46 13.69 -1.75
C ALA A 49 -0.69 12.45 -2.60
N THR A 50 0.25 12.14 -3.50
CA THR A 50 0.19 10.93 -4.33
C THR A 50 0.36 9.68 -3.48
N ALA A 51 1.30 9.69 -2.54
CA ALA A 51 1.51 8.60 -1.61
C ALA A 51 0.26 8.37 -0.76
N LEU A 52 -0.33 9.44 -0.24
CA LEU A 52 -1.55 9.37 0.57
C LEU A 52 -2.71 8.78 -0.23
N LYS A 53 -2.87 9.18 -1.48
CA LYS A 53 -3.93 8.67 -2.35
C LYS A 53 -3.80 7.16 -2.55
N GLY A 54 -2.58 6.67 -2.77
CA GLY A 54 -2.32 5.24 -2.90
C GLY A 54 -2.63 4.47 -1.63
N ILE A 55 -2.20 4.98 -0.48
CA ILE A 55 -2.47 4.36 0.82
C ILE A 55 -3.97 4.34 1.11
N ASN A 56 -4.69 5.42 0.79
CA ASN A 56 -6.13 5.50 1.03
C ASN A 56 -6.91 4.45 0.22
N LEU A 57 -6.46 4.11 -0.97
CA LEU A 57 -7.06 3.02 -1.75
C LEU A 57 -6.99 1.70 -0.97
N LEU A 58 -5.86 1.43 -0.34
CA LEU A 58 -5.69 0.20 0.44
C LEU A 58 -6.52 0.20 1.70
N VAL A 59 -6.72 1.36 2.32
CA VAL A 59 -7.62 1.49 3.47
C VAL A 59 -9.07 1.21 3.04
N GLU A 60 -9.50 1.78 1.92
CA GLU A 60 -10.85 1.55 1.38
C GLU A 60 -11.08 0.09 1.04
N ASP A 61 -10.05 -0.61 0.54
CA ASP A 61 -10.13 -2.03 0.19
C ASP A 61 -10.04 -2.95 1.42
N GLY A 62 -9.82 -2.40 2.62
CA GLY A 62 -9.70 -3.19 3.84
C GLY A 62 -8.38 -3.94 3.96
N ILE A 63 -7.35 -3.50 3.24
CA ILE A 63 -6.01 -4.10 3.26
C ILE A 63 -5.15 -3.46 4.35
N LEU A 64 -5.29 -2.16 4.54
CA LEU A 64 -4.61 -1.41 5.61
C LEU A 64 -5.65 -0.76 6.51
N TYR A 65 -5.25 -0.52 7.76
CA TYR A 65 -6.08 0.28 8.67
C TYR A 65 -5.20 1.27 9.43
N LYS A 66 -5.81 2.38 9.80
CA LYS A 66 -5.13 3.43 10.55
C LYS A 66 -5.38 3.27 12.03
N LYS A 67 -4.30 3.24 12.81
CA LYS A 67 -4.38 3.28 14.26
C LYS A 67 -4.00 4.69 14.70
N ARG A 68 -4.96 5.45 15.17
CA ARG A 68 -4.80 6.87 15.47
C ARG A 68 -3.65 7.10 16.47
N GLY A 69 -2.74 8.01 16.11
CA GLY A 69 -1.60 8.35 16.93
C GLY A 69 -0.45 7.34 16.88
N VAL A 70 -0.60 6.22 16.16
CA VAL A 70 0.42 5.17 16.07
C VAL A 70 0.92 4.99 14.64
N GLY A 71 0.02 4.89 13.67
CA GLY A 71 0.39 4.72 12.26
C GLY A 71 -0.57 3.82 11.51
N MET A 72 -0.07 3.25 10.42
CA MET A 72 -0.83 2.38 9.53
C MET A 72 -0.36 0.94 9.68
N PHE A 73 -1.29 0.01 9.65
CA PHE A 73 -1.01 -1.41 9.86
C PHE A 73 -1.71 -2.24 8.80
N VAL A 74 -1.14 -3.42 8.52
CA VAL A 74 -1.74 -4.39 7.62
C VAL A 74 -2.90 -5.08 8.33
N CYS A 75 -4.07 -5.12 7.70
CA CYS A 75 -5.24 -5.80 8.29
C CYS A 75 -5.02 -7.32 8.35
N THR A 76 -5.57 -7.96 9.36
CA THR A 76 -5.68 -9.41 9.38
C THR A 76 -6.53 -9.85 8.18
N GLY A 77 -6.05 -10.82 7.43
CA GLY A 77 -6.73 -11.30 6.23
C GLY A 77 -6.40 -10.50 4.97
N ALA A 78 -5.44 -9.55 5.05
CA ALA A 78 -5.07 -8.70 3.92
C ALA A 78 -4.59 -9.50 2.71
N VAL A 79 -3.78 -10.55 2.93
CA VAL A 79 -3.26 -11.39 1.84
C VAL A 79 -4.40 -11.96 1.01
N GLU A 80 -5.41 -12.51 1.67
CA GLU A 80 -6.56 -13.11 0.98
C GLU A 80 -7.39 -12.06 0.25
N LYS A 81 -7.55 -10.88 0.84
CA LYS A 81 -8.25 -9.77 0.21
C LYS A 81 -7.55 -9.32 -1.06
N ILE A 82 -6.22 -9.22 -1.03
CA ILE A 82 -5.43 -8.85 -2.20
C ILE A 82 -5.59 -9.90 -3.30
N ARG A 83 -5.48 -11.17 -2.96
CA ARG A 83 -5.65 -12.26 -3.92
C ARG A 83 -7.02 -12.24 -4.57
N SER A 84 -8.06 -12.06 -3.76
CA SER A 84 -9.43 -11.99 -4.22
C SER A 84 -9.64 -10.81 -5.17
N LYS A 85 -9.14 -9.64 -4.80
CA LYS A 85 -9.19 -8.43 -5.61
C LYS A 85 -8.51 -8.64 -6.98
N ARG A 86 -7.33 -9.27 -6.99
CA ARG A 86 -6.57 -9.50 -8.23
C ARG A 86 -7.26 -10.53 -9.13
N ARG A 87 -7.90 -11.56 -8.54
CA ARG A 87 -8.70 -12.51 -9.30
C ARG A 87 -9.88 -11.85 -10.00
N MET A 88 -10.53 -10.90 -9.33
CA MET A 88 -11.69 -10.20 -9.87
C MET A 88 -11.33 -9.16 -10.93
N ALA A 89 -10.07 -8.80 -11.04
CA ALA A 89 -9.60 -7.83 -12.02
C ALA A 89 -9.46 -8.40 -13.43
N PHE A 90 -9.60 -9.72 -13.59
CA PHE A 90 -9.48 -10.40 -14.89
C PHE A 90 -10.79 -10.92 -15.40
#